data_7a478569e5b908bc27d1373017d3f4c7
#
_entry.id   7a478569e5b908bc27d1373017d3f4c7
#
_cell.length_a   1.000
_cell.length_b   1.000
_cell.length_c   1.000
_cell.angle_alpha   90.00
_cell.angle_beta   90.00
_cell.angle_gamma   90.00
#
_symmetry.space_group_name_H-M   'P 1'
#
loop_
_entity.id
_entity.type
_entity.pdbx_description
1 polymer ?
#
loop_
_entity_poly.entity_id
_entity_poly.type
_entity_poly.pdbx_seq_one_letter_code
_entity_poly.pdbx_strand_id
1 'polypeptide(L)'
;YDIMYGNAGAILSLTGMYELTSDKEYLDAAFRAGELLVEAQKEDGGWQSNPDMCSLAGMSHGAAGMVYALAKLWKYKRDDTILYAIKRGLEFENSLFVQEYANWKDERYYKGEKISESNNYTAAWCHGAPGILLSRIRIQNLMDGEIVDIAVKDIKHSIATVHDSCMGVNNCLCHGNMGNSEIVQEYCKVFPDQEMKAASELTRRNLIEKISQDENLGIKPFYGFQSLGFMNGLAGIGYSIMRELDKELPCIMALDLR
;
A
#
# COMPACT_ATOMS: atom_id res chain seq x y z
N TYR A 1 -12.86 8.42 -1.29
CA TYR A 1 -12.01 8.35 -2.50
C TYR A 1 -10.94 7.25 -2.40
N ASP A 2 -10.68 6.70 -1.22
CA ASP A 2 -9.56 5.84 -0.87
C ASP A 2 -9.65 4.38 -1.36
N ILE A 3 -8.64 3.58 -1.00
CA ILE A 3 -8.60 2.14 -1.33
C ILE A 3 -9.65 1.34 -0.54
N MET A 4 -9.91 1.70 0.72
CA MET A 4 -10.71 0.87 1.62
C MET A 4 -12.21 1.01 1.39
N TYR A 5 -12.69 2.22 1.10
CA TYR A 5 -14.12 2.54 1.04
C TYR A 5 -14.50 3.39 -0.17
N GLY A 6 -13.59 3.62 -1.11
CA GLY A 6 -13.76 4.64 -2.12
C GLY A 6 -13.40 4.25 -3.53
N ASN A 7 -13.32 5.27 -4.37
CA ASN A 7 -13.13 5.17 -5.81
C ASN A 7 -11.81 4.47 -6.19
N ALA A 8 -10.73 4.70 -5.43
CA ALA A 8 -9.44 4.08 -5.73
C ALA A 8 -9.49 2.55 -5.62
N GLY A 9 -10.11 2.02 -4.55
CA GLY A 9 -10.32 0.58 -4.41
C GLY A 9 -11.26 0.01 -5.48
N ALA A 10 -12.32 0.76 -5.83
CA ALA A 10 -13.23 0.38 -6.90
C ALA A 10 -12.50 0.29 -8.25
N ILE A 11 -11.65 1.26 -8.60
CA ILE A 11 -10.85 1.24 -9.83
C ILE A 11 -9.99 -0.02 -9.90
N LEU A 12 -9.25 -0.35 -8.85
CA LEU A 12 -8.37 -1.52 -8.83
C LEU A 12 -9.15 -2.82 -8.97
N SER A 13 -10.26 -2.96 -8.24
CA SER A 13 -11.13 -4.15 -8.32
C SER A 13 -11.79 -4.29 -9.70
N LEU A 14 -12.34 -3.20 -10.25
CA LEU A 14 -13.00 -3.21 -11.56
C LEU A 14 -12.02 -3.46 -12.71
N THR A 15 -10.83 -2.88 -12.67
CA THR A 15 -9.79 -3.16 -13.67
C THR A 15 -9.31 -4.61 -13.57
N GLY A 16 -9.21 -5.19 -12.36
CA GLY A 16 -8.94 -6.60 -12.16
C GLY A 16 -10.05 -7.49 -12.74
N MET A 17 -11.33 -7.15 -12.53
CA MET A 17 -12.45 -7.87 -13.14
C MET A 17 -12.43 -7.79 -14.66
N TYR A 18 -12.11 -6.63 -15.23
CA TYR A 18 -11.91 -6.50 -16.67
C TYR A 18 -10.77 -7.41 -17.18
N GLU A 19 -9.64 -7.48 -16.47
CA GLU A 19 -8.51 -8.36 -16.83
C GLU A 19 -8.89 -9.86 -16.77
N LEU A 20 -9.81 -10.25 -15.88
CA LEU A 20 -10.30 -11.62 -15.76
C LEU A 20 -11.34 -11.99 -16.81
N THR A 21 -12.28 -11.08 -17.10
CA THR A 21 -13.49 -11.37 -17.88
C THR A 21 -13.47 -10.84 -19.30
N SER A 22 -12.62 -9.83 -19.57
CA SER A 22 -12.61 -9.02 -20.79
C SER A 22 -13.92 -8.23 -21.04
N ASP A 23 -14.77 -8.12 -20.03
CA ASP A 23 -16.01 -7.36 -20.11
C ASP A 23 -15.74 -5.85 -19.91
N LYS A 24 -16.03 -5.08 -20.95
CA LYS A 24 -15.77 -3.64 -20.99
C LYS A 24 -16.61 -2.84 -19.99
N GLU A 25 -17.75 -3.34 -19.55
CA GLU A 25 -18.58 -2.65 -18.55
C GLU A 25 -17.78 -2.38 -17.26
N TYR A 26 -16.92 -3.31 -16.85
CA TYR A 26 -16.02 -3.09 -15.70
C TYR A 26 -15.01 -1.98 -15.95
N LEU A 27 -14.41 -1.94 -17.14
CA LEU A 27 -13.44 -0.89 -17.47
C LEU A 27 -14.11 0.48 -17.56
N ASP A 28 -15.27 0.57 -18.17
CA ASP A 28 -16.05 1.81 -18.26
C ASP A 28 -16.47 2.32 -16.87
N ALA A 29 -16.85 1.41 -15.96
CA ALA A 29 -17.14 1.75 -14.57
C ALA A 29 -15.89 2.24 -13.83
N ALA A 30 -14.72 1.63 -14.08
CA ALA A 30 -13.45 2.06 -13.51
C ALA A 30 -13.07 3.48 -13.98
N PHE A 31 -13.27 3.83 -15.24
CA PHE A 31 -13.03 5.17 -15.74
C PHE A 31 -13.96 6.21 -15.11
N ARG A 32 -15.25 5.91 -14.94
CA ARG A 32 -16.17 6.82 -14.21
C ARG A 32 -15.72 7.06 -12.76
N ALA A 33 -15.23 6.02 -12.08
CA ALA A 33 -14.66 6.18 -10.74
C ALA A 33 -13.37 7.03 -10.76
N GLY A 34 -12.57 6.90 -11.83
CA GLY A 34 -11.36 7.69 -12.05
C GLY A 34 -11.64 9.17 -12.28
N GLU A 35 -12.65 9.51 -13.06
CA GLU A 35 -13.10 10.89 -13.27
C GLU A 35 -13.45 11.56 -11.93
N LEU A 36 -14.25 10.89 -11.09
CA LEU A 36 -14.58 11.39 -9.75
C LEU A 36 -13.35 11.52 -8.84
N LEU A 37 -12.37 10.65 -9.00
CA LEU A 37 -11.13 10.72 -8.23
C LEU A 37 -10.28 11.92 -8.67
N VAL A 38 -10.17 12.19 -9.97
CA VAL A 38 -9.47 13.35 -10.51
C VAL A 38 -10.15 14.66 -10.07
N GLU A 39 -11.47 14.75 -10.17
CA GLU A 39 -12.25 15.92 -9.75
C GLU A 39 -12.12 16.23 -8.25
N ALA A 40 -11.95 15.18 -7.41
CA ALA A 40 -11.83 15.33 -5.96
C ALA A 40 -10.44 15.72 -5.46
N GLN A 41 -9.44 15.79 -6.37
CA GLN A 41 -8.07 16.16 -5.98
C GLN A 41 -8.01 17.61 -5.48
N LYS A 42 -7.39 17.78 -4.31
CA LYS A 42 -7.27 19.08 -3.65
C LYS A 42 -6.19 19.97 -4.31
N GLU A 43 -6.18 21.24 -3.92
CA GLU A 43 -5.17 22.20 -4.40
C GLU A 43 -3.74 21.80 -3.98
N ASP A 44 -3.58 21.13 -2.84
CA ASP A 44 -2.30 20.58 -2.35
C ASP A 44 -1.81 19.36 -3.15
N GLY A 45 -2.62 18.82 -4.05
CA GLY A 45 -2.33 17.61 -4.83
C GLY A 45 -2.75 16.31 -4.15
N GLY A 46 -3.15 16.34 -2.90
CA GLY A 46 -3.66 15.19 -2.16
C GLY A 46 -5.17 14.99 -2.30
N TRP A 47 -5.69 14.03 -1.52
CA TRP A 47 -7.12 13.73 -1.42
C TRP A 47 -7.53 13.62 0.03
N GLN A 48 -8.69 14.14 0.34
CA GLN A 48 -9.28 14.07 1.67
C GLN A 48 -10.25 12.89 1.74
N SER A 49 -9.82 11.79 2.34
CA SER A 49 -10.62 10.56 2.47
C SER A 49 -11.74 10.67 3.51
N ASN A 50 -11.55 11.53 4.51
CA ASN A 50 -12.53 11.82 5.55
C ASN A 50 -12.66 13.34 5.70
N PRO A 51 -13.89 13.91 5.76
CA PRO A 51 -14.13 15.35 5.90
C PRO A 51 -13.41 16.01 7.09
N ASP A 52 -13.16 15.26 8.16
CA ASP A 52 -12.52 15.73 9.38
C ASP A 52 -10.98 15.57 9.39
N MET A 53 -10.39 15.12 8.28
CA MET A 53 -8.96 14.86 8.16
C MET A 53 -8.35 15.66 7.01
N CYS A 54 -7.04 15.97 7.12
CA CYS A 54 -6.26 16.51 6.01
C CYS A 54 -5.99 15.42 4.94
N SER A 55 -5.41 15.83 3.80
CA SER A 55 -4.85 14.89 2.83
C SER A 55 -3.73 14.07 3.49
N LEU A 56 -3.64 12.77 3.18
CA LEU A 56 -2.68 11.84 3.77
C LEU A 56 -1.79 11.21 2.69
N ALA A 57 -0.57 10.84 3.08
CA ALA A 57 0.23 9.88 2.34
C ALA A 57 -0.15 8.44 2.73
N GLY A 58 0.29 7.44 1.95
CA GLY A 58 0.09 6.02 2.24
C GLY A 58 -0.98 5.34 1.40
N MET A 59 -1.08 4.00 1.56
CA MET A 59 -1.84 3.16 0.63
C MET A 59 -3.35 3.17 0.91
N SER A 60 -3.77 3.02 2.17
CA SER A 60 -5.19 2.76 2.43
C SER A 60 -6.08 3.99 2.28
N HIS A 61 -5.66 5.14 2.83
CA HIS A 61 -6.45 6.36 2.89
C HIS A 61 -5.75 7.58 2.30
N GLY A 62 -4.58 7.39 1.68
CA GLY A 62 -3.71 8.47 1.22
C GLY A 62 -3.40 8.43 -0.28
N ALA A 63 -2.61 9.42 -0.70
CA ALA A 63 -2.31 9.67 -2.10
C ALA A 63 -1.65 8.49 -2.81
N ALA A 64 -0.83 7.66 -2.12
CA ALA A 64 -0.20 6.50 -2.75
C ALA A 64 -1.21 5.51 -3.36
N GLY A 65 -2.31 5.26 -2.66
CA GLY A 65 -3.38 4.40 -3.17
C GLY A 65 -4.12 5.02 -4.35
N MET A 66 -4.42 6.34 -4.27
CA MET A 66 -5.09 7.06 -5.35
C MET A 66 -4.23 7.15 -6.61
N VAL A 67 -2.94 7.49 -6.45
CA VAL A 67 -1.97 7.55 -7.55
C VAL A 67 -1.82 6.19 -8.22
N TYR A 68 -1.72 5.10 -7.44
CA TYR A 68 -1.67 3.75 -7.97
C TYR A 68 -2.94 3.39 -8.77
N ALA A 69 -4.12 3.70 -8.26
CA ALA A 69 -5.38 3.45 -8.97
C ALA A 69 -5.45 4.22 -10.28
N LEU A 70 -5.05 5.51 -10.30
CA LEU A 70 -4.98 6.31 -11.52
C LEU A 70 -3.94 5.77 -12.51
N ALA A 71 -2.78 5.30 -12.04
CA ALA A 71 -1.77 4.67 -12.88
C ALA A 71 -2.29 3.36 -13.52
N LYS A 72 -3.16 2.62 -12.82
CA LYS A 72 -3.83 1.44 -13.38
C LYS A 72 -4.76 1.81 -14.54
N LEU A 73 -5.49 2.92 -14.46
CA LEU A 73 -6.30 3.44 -15.58
C LEU A 73 -5.45 3.93 -16.74
N TRP A 74 -4.33 4.59 -16.46
CA TRP A 74 -3.38 5.06 -17.46
C TRP A 74 -2.89 3.93 -18.39
N LYS A 75 -2.76 2.72 -17.90
CA LYS A 75 -2.43 1.53 -18.70
C LYS A 75 -3.39 1.32 -19.87
N TYR A 76 -4.68 1.62 -19.67
CA TYR A 76 -5.73 1.37 -20.67
C TYR A 76 -6.01 2.57 -21.55
N LYS A 77 -5.85 3.77 -21.02
CA LYS A 77 -6.04 5.02 -21.77
C LYS A 77 -5.04 6.06 -21.25
N ARG A 78 -4.15 6.49 -22.13
CA ARG A 78 -3.21 7.58 -21.85
C ARG A 78 -3.94 8.91 -21.92
N ASP A 79 -4.31 9.45 -20.75
CA ASP A 79 -5.12 10.64 -20.58
C ASP A 79 -4.34 11.69 -19.78
N ASP A 80 -4.16 12.89 -20.38
CA ASP A 80 -3.33 13.93 -19.78
C ASP A 80 -3.86 14.43 -18.42
N THR A 81 -5.18 14.38 -18.20
CA THR A 81 -5.77 14.76 -16.90
C THR A 81 -5.44 13.75 -15.83
N ILE A 82 -5.46 12.45 -16.14
CA ILE A 82 -5.02 11.38 -15.25
C ILE A 82 -3.53 11.53 -14.96
N LEU A 83 -2.70 11.76 -15.97
CA LEU A 83 -1.26 11.96 -15.79
C LEU A 83 -0.97 13.17 -14.89
N TYR A 84 -1.67 14.28 -15.12
CA TYR A 84 -1.51 15.46 -14.29
C TYR A 84 -1.89 15.22 -12.83
N ALA A 85 -2.99 14.50 -12.58
CA ALA A 85 -3.41 14.14 -11.22
C ALA A 85 -2.39 13.21 -10.53
N ILE A 86 -1.81 12.25 -11.26
CA ILE A 86 -0.73 11.39 -10.76
C ILE A 86 0.47 12.23 -10.33
N LYS A 87 0.95 13.14 -11.17
CA LYS A 87 2.10 14.00 -10.87
C LYS A 87 1.87 14.83 -9.61
N ARG A 88 0.73 15.49 -9.51
CA ARG A 88 0.37 16.28 -8.32
C ARG A 88 0.29 15.43 -7.06
N GLY A 89 -0.26 14.22 -7.16
CA GLY A 89 -0.32 13.29 -6.02
C GLY A 89 1.06 12.86 -5.53
N LEU A 90 2.00 12.60 -6.46
CA LEU A 90 3.39 12.30 -6.13
C LEU A 90 4.13 13.50 -5.52
N GLU A 91 3.90 14.71 -6.04
CA GLU A 91 4.45 15.96 -5.48
C GLU A 91 3.95 16.19 -4.05
N PHE A 92 2.66 15.99 -3.82
CA PHE A 92 2.08 16.04 -2.47
C PHE A 92 2.76 15.04 -1.53
N GLU A 93 2.90 13.78 -1.92
CA GLU A 93 3.58 12.78 -1.08
C GLU A 93 5.05 13.16 -0.84
N ASN A 94 5.77 13.62 -1.87
CA ASN A 94 7.15 14.05 -1.72
C ASN A 94 7.32 15.20 -0.70
N SER A 95 6.30 16.06 -0.54
CA SER A 95 6.30 17.12 0.48
C SER A 95 6.25 16.59 1.91
N LEU A 96 5.77 15.35 2.11
CA LEU A 96 5.65 14.69 3.41
C LEU A 96 6.83 13.75 3.71
N PHE A 97 7.74 13.53 2.75
CA PHE A 97 8.90 12.66 2.95
C PHE A 97 9.95 13.31 3.85
N VAL A 98 10.43 12.58 4.85
CA VAL A 98 11.47 13.00 5.77
C VAL A 98 12.67 12.08 5.69
N GLN A 99 13.76 12.60 5.17
CA GLN A 99 14.98 11.84 4.89
C GLN A 99 15.58 11.18 6.15
N GLU A 100 15.51 11.83 7.31
CA GLU A 100 16.03 11.31 8.58
C GLU A 100 15.37 9.98 8.98
N TYR A 101 14.08 9.84 8.70
CA TYR A 101 13.29 8.64 9.02
C TYR A 101 13.14 7.70 7.82
N ALA A 102 13.61 8.10 6.63
CA ALA A 102 13.38 7.41 5.37
C ALA A 102 11.90 6.97 5.23
N ASN A 103 10.98 7.86 5.61
CA ASN A 103 9.55 7.59 5.74
C ASN A 103 8.73 8.87 5.48
N TRP A 104 7.46 8.71 5.25
CA TRP A 104 6.49 9.78 5.04
C TRP A 104 5.76 10.11 6.33
N LYS A 105 5.61 11.39 6.60
CA LYS A 105 4.94 11.89 7.79
C LYS A 105 3.47 11.49 7.79
N ASP A 106 3.01 10.97 8.92
CA ASP A 106 1.61 10.64 9.18
C ASP A 106 0.91 11.84 9.81
N GLU A 107 0.15 12.59 9.01
CA GLU A 107 -0.54 13.81 9.43
C GLU A 107 -1.90 13.54 10.11
N ARG A 108 -2.21 12.30 10.45
CA ARG A 108 -3.47 12.00 11.16
C ARG A 108 -3.50 12.63 12.55
N TYR A 109 -4.66 13.16 12.88
CA TYR A 109 -4.97 13.60 14.23
C TYR A 109 -5.80 12.55 14.94
N TYR A 110 -5.48 12.27 16.18
CA TYR A 110 -6.31 11.44 17.03
C TYR A 110 -7.05 12.34 18.03
N LYS A 111 -8.39 12.41 17.90
CA LYS A 111 -9.28 13.22 18.77
C LYS A 111 -8.90 14.71 18.86
N GLY A 112 -8.44 15.30 17.78
CA GLY A 112 -8.05 16.71 17.72
C GLY A 112 -6.67 17.02 18.31
N GLU A 113 -5.95 16.02 18.80
CA GLU A 113 -4.57 16.18 19.28
C GLU A 113 -3.58 15.73 18.21
N LYS A 114 -2.53 16.53 17.98
CA LYS A 114 -1.39 16.09 17.19
C LYS A 114 -0.77 14.86 17.85
N ILE A 115 -0.61 13.78 17.07
CA ILE A 115 0.25 12.67 17.48
C ILE A 115 1.65 13.27 17.72
N SER A 116 2.32 12.91 18.81
CA SER A 116 3.65 13.44 19.12
C SER A 116 4.61 13.18 17.95
N GLU A 117 5.58 14.06 17.73
CA GLU A 117 6.53 13.95 16.60
C GLU A 117 7.17 12.57 16.49
N SER A 118 7.43 11.89 17.61
CA SER A 118 7.97 10.51 17.62
C SER A 118 7.01 9.42 17.09
N ASN A 119 5.71 9.71 17.00
CA ASN A 119 4.69 8.75 16.51
C ASN A 119 4.19 9.07 15.09
N ASN A 120 4.74 10.12 14.45
CA ASN A 120 4.28 10.58 13.13
C ASN A 120 4.87 9.79 11.95
N TYR A 121 5.61 8.71 12.20
CA TYR A 121 6.29 7.93 11.17
C TYR A 121 5.88 6.46 11.20
N THR A 122 4.59 6.23 11.09
CA THR A 122 4.03 4.87 11.02
C THR A 122 4.62 4.10 9.84
N ALA A 123 5.13 2.89 10.09
CA ALA A 123 5.64 1.97 9.06
C ALA A 123 4.66 0.81 8.88
N ALA A 124 3.63 1.02 8.09
CA ALA A 124 2.54 0.09 7.84
C ALA A 124 2.02 0.17 6.40
N TRP A 125 1.35 -0.88 5.92
CA TRP A 125 0.69 -0.84 4.62
C TRP A 125 -0.31 0.32 4.52
N CYS A 126 -1.08 0.55 5.56
CA CYS A 126 -2.09 1.60 5.54
C CYS A 126 -1.49 3.01 5.54
N HIS A 127 -0.36 3.23 6.23
CA HIS A 127 0.30 4.54 6.33
C HIS A 127 1.82 4.40 6.34
N GLY A 128 2.50 5.29 5.61
CA GLY A 128 3.95 5.38 5.57
C GLY A 128 4.62 4.45 4.57
N ALA A 129 5.92 4.25 4.76
CA ALA A 129 6.83 3.62 3.81
C ALA A 129 6.36 2.28 3.22
N PRO A 130 5.80 1.31 3.99
CA PRO A 130 5.42 0.02 3.40
C PRO A 130 4.36 0.13 2.30
N GLY A 131 3.26 0.82 2.56
CA GLY A 131 2.20 0.98 1.55
C GLY A 131 2.65 1.81 0.36
N ILE A 132 3.45 2.85 0.60
CA ILE A 132 4.02 3.68 -0.47
C ILE A 132 4.99 2.86 -1.32
N LEU A 133 5.86 2.05 -0.71
CA LEU A 133 6.75 1.12 -1.43
C LEU A 133 5.94 0.19 -2.36
N LEU A 134 4.87 -0.43 -1.86
CA LEU A 134 4.02 -1.31 -2.66
C LEU A 134 3.40 -0.57 -3.85
N SER A 135 2.85 0.64 -3.61
CA SER A 135 2.34 1.52 -4.67
C SER A 135 3.41 1.79 -5.74
N ARG A 136 4.63 2.16 -5.34
CA ARG A 136 5.73 2.46 -6.27
C ARG A 136 6.19 1.24 -7.07
N ILE A 137 6.25 0.06 -6.45
CA ILE A 137 6.54 -1.21 -7.15
C ILE A 137 5.50 -1.47 -8.26
N ARG A 138 4.25 -1.14 -8.04
CA ARG A 138 3.20 -1.30 -9.08
C ARG A 138 3.27 -0.22 -10.14
N ILE A 139 3.45 1.04 -9.74
CA ILE A 139 3.48 2.20 -10.64
C ILE A 139 4.62 2.08 -11.67
N GLN A 140 5.81 1.64 -11.27
CA GLN A 140 6.94 1.51 -12.20
C GLN A 140 6.68 0.55 -13.37
N ASN A 141 5.75 -0.41 -13.21
CA ASN A 141 5.37 -1.35 -14.27
C ASN A 141 4.18 -0.83 -15.12
N LEU A 142 3.53 0.26 -14.71
CA LEU A 142 2.35 0.83 -15.35
C LEU A 142 2.65 2.12 -16.10
N MET A 143 3.71 2.81 -15.72
CA MET A 143 4.06 4.15 -16.16
C MET A 143 5.41 4.16 -16.89
N ASP A 144 5.79 5.33 -17.40
CA ASP A 144 7.08 5.59 -18.04
C ASP A 144 7.64 6.98 -17.65
N GLY A 145 8.90 7.26 -18.07
CA GLY A 145 9.55 8.55 -17.90
C GLY A 145 9.70 8.98 -16.43
N GLU A 146 9.50 10.27 -16.17
CA GLU A 146 9.71 10.92 -14.87
C GLU A 146 8.97 10.23 -13.71
N ILE A 147 7.77 9.68 -13.95
CA ILE A 147 7.00 8.98 -12.93
C ILE A 147 7.75 7.73 -12.44
N VAL A 148 8.38 7.00 -13.34
CA VAL A 148 9.20 5.83 -12.99
C VAL A 148 10.44 6.25 -12.22
N ASP A 149 11.09 7.36 -12.59
CA ASP A 149 12.26 7.87 -11.89
C ASP A 149 11.93 8.21 -10.42
N ILE A 150 10.78 8.86 -10.20
CA ILE A 150 10.26 9.15 -8.85
C ILE A 150 9.99 7.84 -8.10
N ALA A 151 9.27 6.90 -8.72
CA ALA A 151 8.95 5.62 -8.09
C ALA A 151 10.20 4.85 -7.68
N VAL A 152 11.21 4.74 -8.54
CA VAL A 152 12.48 4.07 -8.25
C VAL A 152 13.27 4.76 -7.13
N LYS A 153 13.25 6.09 -7.09
CA LYS A 153 13.86 6.87 -6.01
C LYS A 153 13.20 6.56 -4.67
N ASP A 154 11.86 6.60 -4.61
CA ASP A 154 11.10 6.31 -3.40
C ASP A 154 11.32 4.87 -2.91
N ILE A 155 11.36 3.90 -3.83
CA ILE A 155 11.66 2.49 -3.54
C ILE A 155 13.03 2.37 -2.86
N LYS A 156 14.06 2.99 -3.43
CA LYS A 156 15.42 2.94 -2.87
C LYS A 156 15.52 3.57 -1.48
N HIS A 157 14.75 4.63 -1.24
CA HIS A 157 14.76 5.33 0.05
C HIS A 157 14.01 4.56 1.14
N SER A 158 13.00 3.77 0.79
CA SER A 158 12.09 3.17 1.76
C SER A 158 12.35 1.71 2.07
N ILE A 159 13.00 0.96 1.19
CA ILE A 159 13.11 -0.51 1.34
C ILE A 159 13.75 -0.95 2.66
N ALA A 160 14.81 -0.30 3.12
CA ALA A 160 15.46 -0.62 4.38
C ALA A 160 14.51 -0.39 5.57
N THR A 161 13.84 0.78 5.62
CA THR A 161 12.86 1.11 6.65
C THR A 161 11.71 0.09 6.69
N VAL A 162 11.24 -0.36 5.52
CA VAL A 162 10.17 -1.38 5.44
C VAL A 162 10.66 -2.72 5.96
N HIS A 163 11.87 -3.16 5.60
CA HIS A 163 12.45 -4.41 6.11
C HIS A 163 12.64 -4.36 7.62
N ASP A 164 13.18 -3.28 8.17
CA ASP A 164 13.42 -3.12 9.61
C ASP A 164 12.10 -3.10 10.41
N SER A 165 11.00 -2.69 9.79
CA SER A 165 9.66 -2.69 10.40
C SER A 165 8.94 -4.06 10.42
N CYS A 166 9.58 -5.12 9.92
CA CYS A 166 8.99 -6.47 9.89
C CYS A 166 8.99 -7.22 11.23
N MET A 167 9.57 -6.64 12.29
CA MET A 167 9.74 -7.30 13.60
C MET A 167 9.07 -6.52 14.75
N GLY A 168 7.92 -5.91 14.47
CA GLY A 168 7.10 -5.22 15.48
C GLY A 168 6.28 -6.17 16.36
N VAL A 169 5.24 -5.63 16.99
CA VAL A 169 4.42 -6.34 17.99
C VAL A 169 3.12 -6.95 17.44
N ASN A 170 2.72 -6.61 16.21
CA ASN A 170 1.49 -7.07 15.59
C ASN A 170 1.81 -7.83 14.29
N ASN A 171 1.06 -8.89 13.99
CA ASN A 171 1.31 -9.72 12.80
C ASN A 171 0.26 -9.59 11.70
N CYS A 172 -0.70 -8.69 11.79
CA CYS A 172 -1.70 -8.52 10.73
C CYS A 172 -1.10 -7.98 9.42
N LEU A 173 -1.88 -7.98 8.33
CA LEU A 173 -1.44 -7.45 7.03
C LEU A 173 -1.46 -5.91 7.01
N CYS A 174 -2.45 -5.29 7.61
CA CYS A 174 -2.66 -3.83 7.51
C CYS A 174 -1.52 -3.01 8.14
N HIS A 175 -1.13 -3.35 9.37
CA HIS A 175 -0.15 -2.59 10.17
C HIS A 175 0.75 -3.50 11.00
N GLY A 176 1.09 -4.65 10.46
CA GLY A 176 1.89 -5.65 11.16
C GLY A 176 2.97 -6.28 10.31
N ASN A 177 3.70 -7.18 10.97
CA ASN A 177 4.90 -7.81 10.44
C ASN A 177 4.64 -8.60 9.15
N MET A 178 3.50 -9.33 9.07
CA MET A 178 3.17 -10.12 7.88
C MET A 178 2.97 -9.21 6.67
N GLY A 179 2.24 -8.10 6.82
CA GLY A 179 2.06 -7.14 5.72
C GLY A 179 3.37 -6.50 5.27
N ASN A 180 4.19 -6.03 6.20
CA ASN A 180 5.47 -5.44 5.85
C ASN A 180 6.40 -6.45 5.17
N SER A 181 6.47 -7.70 5.67
CA SER A 181 7.28 -8.76 5.06
C SER A 181 6.78 -9.17 3.67
N GLU A 182 5.45 -9.17 3.42
CA GLU A 182 4.88 -9.38 2.08
C GLU A 182 5.35 -8.30 1.09
N ILE A 183 5.40 -7.05 1.52
CA ILE A 183 5.84 -5.93 0.67
C ILE A 183 7.32 -6.05 0.33
N VAL A 184 8.16 -6.48 1.28
CA VAL A 184 9.58 -6.77 0.99
C VAL A 184 9.70 -7.93 0.00
N GLN A 185 8.86 -8.97 0.09
CA GLN A 185 8.85 -10.04 -0.92
C GLN A 185 8.43 -9.55 -2.31
N GLU A 186 7.44 -8.64 -2.40
CA GLU A 186 7.07 -8.02 -3.68
C GLU A 186 8.22 -7.19 -4.28
N TYR A 187 9.00 -6.49 -3.44
CA TYR A 187 10.24 -5.85 -3.88
C TYR A 187 11.23 -6.87 -4.45
N CYS A 188 11.50 -7.96 -3.74
CA CYS A 188 12.45 -8.99 -4.17
C CYS A 188 12.05 -9.72 -5.46
N LYS A 189 10.78 -9.70 -5.84
CA LYS A 189 10.33 -10.24 -7.13
C LYS A 189 10.73 -9.37 -8.32
N VAL A 190 10.86 -8.07 -8.10
CA VAL A 190 11.09 -7.07 -9.16
C VAL A 190 12.55 -6.65 -9.23
N PHE A 191 13.22 -6.55 -8.08
CA PHE A 191 14.61 -6.09 -7.99
C PHE A 191 15.55 -7.25 -7.70
N PRO A 192 16.65 -7.41 -8.49
CA PRO A 192 17.64 -8.49 -8.32
C PRO A 192 18.61 -8.20 -7.16
N ASP A 193 18.10 -7.85 -5.99
CA ASP A 193 18.83 -7.58 -4.77
C ASP A 193 18.98 -8.87 -3.96
N GLN A 194 20.12 -9.56 -4.12
CA GLN A 194 20.37 -10.84 -3.47
C GLN A 194 20.54 -10.72 -1.96
N GLU A 195 21.08 -9.62 -1.46
CA GLU A 195 21.24 -9.38 -0.04
C GLU A 195 19.89 -9.16 0.63
N MET A 196 19.07 -8.26 0.09
CA MET A 196 17.70 -8.04 0.59
C MET A 196 16.85 -9.30 0.47
N LYS A 197 16.98 -10.08 -0.60
CA LYS A 197 16.27 -11.34 -0.77
C LYS A 197 16.62 -12.33 0.35
N ALA A 198 17.90 -12.55 0.62
CA ALA A 198 18.34 -13.46 1.68
C ALA A 198 17.87 -12.97 3.07
N ALA A 199 17.97 -11.66 3.34
CA ALA A 199 17.47 -11.05 4.57
C ALA A 199 15.95 -11.23 4.72
N SER A 200 15.19 -10.98 3.67
CA SER A 200 13.73 -11.16 3.64
C SER A 200 13.31 -12.60 3.91
N GLU A 201 13.97 -13.57 3.27
CA GLU A 201 13.70 -15.00 3.46
C GLU A 201 13.96 -15.44 4.93
N LEU A 202 15.05 -14.95 5.52
CA LEU A 202 15.36 -15.23 6.92
C LEU A 202 14.34 -14.59 7.86
N THR A 203 14.04 -13.31 7.67
CA THR A 203 13.04 -12.58 8.47
C THR A 203 11.67 -13.26 8.39
N ARG A 204 11.26 -13.66 7.21
CA ARG A 204 9.99 -14.34 6.97
C ARG A 204 9.90 -15.68 7.68
N ARG A 205 10.95 -16.50 7.60
CA ARG A 205 11.03 -17.78 8.30
C ARG A 205 10.91 -17.61 9.82
N ASN A 206 11.70 -16.69 10.38
CA ASN A 206 11.68 -16.41 11.83
C ASN A 206 10.31 -15.89 12.27
N LEU A 207 9.65 -15.06 11.43
CA LEU A 207 8.33 -14.54 11.72
C LEU A 207 7.27 -15.65 11.76
N ILE A 208 7.26 -16.55 10.76
CA ILE A 208 6.33 -17.68 10.72
C ILE A 208 6.56 -18.64 11.90
N GLU A 209 7.81 -18.93 12.25
CA GLU A 209 8.14 -19.75 13.40
C GLU A 209 7.62 -19.11 14.70
N LYS A 210 7.87 -17.82 14.91
CA LYS A 210 7.37 -17.06 16.06
C LYS A 210 5.85 -17.07 16.14
N ILE A 211 5.16 -16.85 15.02
CA ILE A 211 3.69 -16.89 14.95
C ILE A 211 3.16 -18.28 15.30
N SER A 212 3.80 -19.35 14.83
CA SER A 212 3.35 -20.72 15.09
C SER A 212 3.46 -21.13 16.56
N GLN A 213 4.29 -20.45 17.34
CA GLN A 213 4.48 -20.68 18.79
C GLN A 213 3.58 -19.79 19.66
N ASP A 214 2.88 -18.80 19.08
CA ASP A 214 2.00 -17.89 19.81
C ASP A 214 0.55 -18.36 19.71
N GLU A 215 -0.08 -18.65 20.85
CA GLU A 215 -1.49 -19.09 20.92
C GLU A 215 -2.47 -18.12 20.25
N ASN A 216 -2.13 -16.84 20.20
CA ASN A 216 -2.91 -15.78 19.55
C ASN A 216 -2.38 -15.39 18.16
N LEU A 217 -1.41 -16.14 17.62
CA LEU A 217 -0.75 -15.87 16.33
C LEU A 217 -0.20 -14.42 16.23
N GLY A 218 0.14 -13.80 17.38
CA GLY A 218 0.64 -12.43 17.48
C GLY A 218 -0.39 -11.35 17.15
N ILE A 219 -1.68 -11.67 17.18
CA ILE A 219 -2.77 -10.69 17.11
C ILE A 219 -3.35 -10.52 18.51
N LYS A 220 -3.24 -9.30 19.05
CA LYS A 220 -3.85 -9.00 20.36
C LYS A 220 -5.37 -9.09 20.26
N PRO A 221 -6.03 -9.92 21.10
CA PRO A 221 -7.47 -9.96 21.12
C PRO A 221 -8.08 -8.61 21.49
N PHE A 222 -9.15 -8.21 20.77
CA PHE A 222 -9.92 -7.02 21.09
C PHE A 222 -11.18 -7.46 21.86
N TYR A 223 -11.36 -6.98 23.09
CA TYR A 223 -12.39 -7.46 24.01
C TYR A 223 -12.45 -8.99 24.17
N GLY A 224 -11.31 -9.66 24.18
CA GLY A 224 -11.24 -11.11 24.32
C GLY A 224 -11.53 -11.94 23.04
N PHE A 225 -11.80 -11.26 21.92
CA PHE A 225 -12.05 -11.92 20.64
C PHE A 225 -10.93 -11.61 19.64
N GLN A 226 -10.47 -12.63 18.93
CA GLN A 226 -9.54 -12.47 17.83
C GLN A 226 -10.28 -11.98 16.57
N SER A 227 -9.70 -11.02 15.87
CA SER A 227 -10.20 -10.62 14.56
C SER A 227 -10.00 -11.74 13.55
N LEU A 228 -11.07 -12.13 12.86
CA LEU A 228 -11.02 -13.05 11.72
C LEU A 228 -10.81 -12.32 10.39
N GLY A 229 -10.83 -10.98 10.41
CA GLY A 229 -10.73 -10.13 9.20
C GLY A 229 -9.47 -10.38 8.39
N PHE A 230 -9.54 -10.05 7.08
CA PHE A 230 -8.42 -10.29 6.17
C PHE A 230 -7.25 -9.33 6.47
N MET A 231 -7.49 -8.02 6.51
CA MET A 231 -6.41 -7.06 6.72
C MET A 231 -5.92 -7.00 8.17
N ASN A 232 -6.80 -7.20 9.16
CA ASN A 232 -6.52 -6.99 10.57
C ASN A 232 -6.61 -8.26 11.42
N GLY A 233 -6.66 -9.45 10.79
CA GLY A 233 -6.95 -10.68 11.52
C GLY A 233 -6.33 -11.93 10.93
N LEU A 234 -6.84 -13.07 11.42
CA LEU A 234 -6.28 -14.41 11.17
C LEU A 234 -6.34 -14.83 9.70
N ALA A 235 -7.41 -14.44 8.96
CA ALA A 235 -7.53 -14.81 7.56
C ALA A 235 -6.38 -14.25 6.71
N GLY A 236 -5.93 -13.02 7.00
CA GLY A 236 -4.78 -12.44 6.30
C GLY A 236 -3.47 -13.11 6.63
N ILE A 237 -3.24 -13.47 7.89
CA ILE A 237 -2.03 -14.23 8.29
C ILE A 237 -2.01 -15.59 7.57
N GLY A 238 -3.13 -16.32 7.60
CA GLY A 238 -3.26 -17.61 6.92
C GLY A 238 -2.99 -17.51 5.42
N TYR A 239 -3.60 -16.51 4.76
CA TYR A 239 -3.36 -16.27 3.33
C TYR A 239 -1.89 -15.95 3.03
N SER A 240 -1.27 -15.11 3.83
CA SER A 240 0.14 -14.75 3.69
C SER A 240 1.06 -15.98 3.86
N ILE A 241 0.74 -16.91 4.77
CA ILE A 241 1.47 -18.18 4.90
C ILE A 241 1.23 -19.07 3.66
N MET A 242 0.00 -19.13 3.13
CA MET A 242 -0.28 -19.89 1.91
C MET A 242 0.54 -19.40 0.72
N ARG A 243 0.83 -18.10 0.61
CA ARG A 243 1.72 -17.53 -0.42
C ARG A 243 3.18 -17.99 -0.31
N GLU A 244 3.61 -18.56 0.82
CA GLU A 244 4.92 -19.24 0.90
C GLU A 244 4.91 -20.59 0.19
N LEU A 245 3.77 -21.29 0.21
CA LEU A 245 3.58 -22.59 -0.40
C LEU A 245 3.25 -22.51 -1.88
N ASP A 246 2.50 -21.46 -2.25
CA ASP A 246 2.08 -21.19 -3.62
C ASP A 246 2.39 -19.73 -3.98
N LYS A 247 3.46 -19.52 -4.73
CA LYS A 247 3.95 -18.19 -5.14
C LYS A 247 3.10 -17.54 -6.24
N GLU A 248 2.20 -18.31 -6.87
CA GLU A 248 1.25 -17.80 -7.87
C GLU A 248 0.03 -17.10 -7.24
N LEU A 249 -0.19 -17.27 -5.94
CA LEU A 249 -1.25 -16.56 -5.23
C LEU A 249 -1.04 -15.04 -5.30
N PRO A 250 -2.08 -14.26 -5.71
CA PRO A 250 -1.94 -12.83 -5.94
C PRO A 250 -1.62 -12.02 -4.68
N CYS A 251 -1.03 -10.85 -4.86
CA CYS A 251 -0.80 -9.89 -3.78
C CYS A 251 -2.09 -9.10 -3.50
N ILE A 252 -2.93 -9.60 -2.60
CA ILE A 252 -4.21 -8.96 -2.26
C ILE A 252 -4.01 -7.56 -1.66
N MET A 253 -2.86 -7.28 -1.02
CA MET A 253 -2.57 -5.94 -0.51
C MET A 253 -2.40 -4.88 -1.62
N ALA A 254 -2.10 -5.32 -2.86
CA ALA A 254 -2.13 -4.48 -4.05
C ALA A 254 -3.46 -4.57 -4.81
N LEU A 255 -4.46 -5.30 -4.28
CA LEU A 255 -5.72 -5.64 -4.96
C LEU A 255 -5.47 -6.36 -6.31
N ASP A 256 -4.39 -7.10 -6.42
CA ASP A 256 -4.13 -7.96 -7.57
C ASP A 256 -5.13 -9.15 -7.53
N LEU A 257 -5.69 -9.51 -8.69
CA LEU A 257 -6.58 -10.67 -8.85
C LEU A 257 -5.89 -11.83 -9.59
N ARG A 258 -4.63 -11.62 -9.99
CA ARG A 258 -3.75 -12.61 -10.64
C ARG A 258 -2.33 -12.45 -10.17
#